data_601bdaa7c5029a3da3277c52c7874f4c
#
_entry.id   601bdaa7c5029a3da3277c52c7874f4c
#
_cell.length_a   1.000
_cell.length_b   1.000
_cell.length_c   1.000
_cell.angle_alpha   90.00
_cell.angle_beta   90.00
_cell.angle_gamma   90.00
#
_symmetry.space_group_name_H-M   'P 1'
#
loop_
_entity.id
_entity.type
_entity.pdbx_description
1 polymer ?
#
loop_
_entity_poly.entity_id
_entity_poly.type
_entity_poly.pdbx_seq_one_letter_code
_entity_poly.pdbx_strand_id
1 'polypeptide(L)'
;TDTLYALGALAADGRAAARVRAAKGRDDRKPLPLVAADRDQARAVCAEWPRAAERLAERFWPGPLTLVVSSADHVPAQVTAGGRTVAVRVPGLPLARRLCAAAGGALVSTSANLSDAPPPVTCADAVEAVGGAAALALDVGPGRPVPSTVVDLTADEPRLLRAGAIAWPDVLAVLLQSNA
;
A
#
# COMPACT_ATOMS: atom_id res chain seq x y z
N THR A 1 3.92 6.43 -6.85
CA THR A 1 2.90 5.49 -7.33
C THR A 1 1.94 6.18 -8.30
N ASP A 2 0.85 5.51 -8.69
CA ASP A 2 -0.26 6.09 -9.47
C ASP A 2 -1.08 7.14 -8.70
N THR A 3 -0.80 7.33 -7.42
CA THR A 3 -1.47 8.29 -6.54
C THR A 3 -0.51 9.39 -6.05
N LEU A 4 0.43 9.02 -5.19
CA LEU A 4 1.35 9.95 -4.52
C LEU A 4 2.82 9.50 -4.69
N TYR A 5 3.76 10.42 -4.50
CA TYR A 5 5.15 10.04 -4.23
C TYR A 5 5.22 9.23 -2.94
N ALA A 6 5.99 8.16 -2.96
CA ALA A 6 6.06 7.22 -1.85
C ALA A 6 7.51 7.01 -1.40
N LEU A 7 7.71 6.97 -0.10
CA LEU A 7 8.90 6.41 0.53
C LEU A 7 8.68 4.91 0.74
N GLY A 8 9.62 4.10 0.27
CA GLY A 8 9.49 2.65 0.28
C GLY A 8 10.75 1.92 0.66
N ALA A 9 10.57 0.65 1.05
CA ALA A 9 11.62 -0.30 1.34
C ALA A 9 11.08 -1.72 1.17
N LEU A 10 11.95 -2.74 1.07
CA LEU A 10 11.51 -4.13 1.01
C LEU A 10 10.74 -4.49 2.29
N ALA A 11 9.51 -4.98 2.15
CA ALA A 11 8.63 -5.27 3.29
C ALA A 11 9.16 -6.41 4.17
N ALA A 12 9.88 -7.37 3.60
CA ALA A 12 10.53 -8.46 4.36
C ALA A 12 11.73 -8.00 5.19
N ASP A 13 12.28 -6.79 4.94
CA ASP A 13 13.37 -6.21 5.74
C ASP A 13 12.81 -5.32 6.85
N GLY A 14 12.66 -5.87 8.05
CA GLY A 14 12.17 -5.14 9.22
C GLY A 14 13.04 -3.94 9.60
N ARG A 15 14.36 -3.98 9.34
CA ARG A 15 15.27 -2.84 9.61
C ARG A 15 15.00 -1.71 8.62
N ALA A 16 14.81 -2.03 7.35
CA ALA A 16 14.46 -1.03 6.34
C ALA A 16 13.06 -0.43 6.60
N ALA A 17 12.08 -1.24 7.02
CA ALA A 17 10.76 -0.75 7.44
C ALA A 17 10.86 0.20 8.65
N ALA A 18 11.70 -0.11 9.66
CA ALA A 18 11.95 0.78 10.79
C ALA A 18 12.58 2.11 10.37
N ARG A 19 13.51 2.10 9.41
CA ARG A 19 14.09 3.34 8.84
C ARG A 19 13.05 4.20 8.14
N VAL A 20 12.11 3.59 7.41
CA VAL A 20 10.98 4.31 6.78
C VAL A 20 10.11 4.99 7.85
N ARG A 21 9.83 4.31 8.97
CA ARG A 21 9.09 4.91 10.10
C ARG A 21 9.81 6.10 10.69
N ALA A 22 11.10 5.91 11.02
CA ALA A 22 11.93 6.95 11.61
C ALA A 22 12.02 8.19 10.72
N ALA A 23 12.23 8.01 9.39
CA ALA A 23 12.29 9.09 8.42
C ALA A 23 11.03 9.95 8.36
N LYS A 24 9.87 9.37 8.66
CA LYS A 24 8.58 10.05 8.66
C LYS A 24 8.17 10.62 10.02
N GLY A 25 8.85 10.27 11.10
CA GLY A 25 8.31 10.49 12.45
C GLY A 25 6.95 9.79 12.65
N ARG A 26 6.79 8.59 12.04
CA ARG A 26 5.50 7.89 12.05
C ARG A 26 5.27 7.16 13.36
N ASP A 27 4.10 7.38 13.96
CA ASP A 27 3.63 6.64 15.15
C ASP A 27 3.78 5.12 14.95
N ASP A 28 4.44 4.46 15.91
CA ASP A 28 4.72 3.02 15.87
C ASP A 28 3.45 2.14 15.87
N ARG A 29 2.32 2.69 16.26
CA ARG A 29 1.01 2.01 16.24
C ARG A 29 0.32 2.02 14.87
N LYS A 30 0.82 2.81 13.89
CA LYS A 30 0.22 2.89 12.55
C LYS A 30 0.91 1.92 11.60
N PRO A 31 0.27 0.85 11.06
CA PRO A 31 0.87 -0.06 10.09
C PRO A 31 1.39 0.65 8.85
N LEU A 32 2.38 0.08 8.19
CA LEU A 32 2.91 0.56 6.92
C LEU A 32 2.16 -0.14 5.77
N PRO A 33 1.57 0.62 4.82
CA PRO A 33 0.94 0.02 3.66
C PRO A 33 1.98 -0.56 2.70
N LEU A 34 1.57 -1.59 1.96
CA LEU A 34 2.38 -2.32 1.01
C LEU A 34 1.89 -2.13 -0.43
N VAL A 35 2.83 -2.15 -1.38
CA VAL A 35 2.56 -2.32 -2.80
C VAL A 35 3.24 -3.58 -3.31
N ALA A 36 2.60 -4.24 -4.28
CA ALA A 36 3.05 -5.49 -4.89
C ALA A 36 3.11 -5.38 -6.41
N ALA A 37 3.89 -6.23 -7.07
CA ALA A 37 4.00 -6.29 -8.51
C ALA A 37 2.70 -6.78 -9.17
N ASP A 38 2.09 -7.78 -8.56
CA ASP A 38 0.92 -8.50 -9.02
C ASP A 38 0.12 -9.08 -7.86
N ARG A 39 -0.95 -9.83 -8.18
CA ARG A 39 -1.81 -10.48 -7.16
C ARG A 39 -1.08 -11.57 -6.39
N ASP A 40 -0.18 -12.31 -7.02
CA ASP A 40 0.53 -13.41 -6.35
C ASP A 40 1.49 -12.85 -5.29
N GLN A 41 2.22 -11.79 -5.64
CA GLN A 41 3.08 -11.10 -4.66
C GLN A 41 2.27 -10.44 -3.54
N ALA A 42 1.05 -9.94 -3.85
CA ALA A 42 0.15 -9.41 -2.82
C ALA A 42 -0.37 -10.52 -1.89
N ARG A 43 -0.75 -11.68 -2.43
CA ARG A 43 -1.17 -12.84 -1.64
C ARG A 43 -0.07 -13.36 -0.74
N ALA A 44 1.19 -13.32 -1.19
CA ALA A 44 2.32 -13.81 -0.42
C ALA A 44 2.51 -13.11 0.94
N VAL A 45 2.01 -11.89 1.14
CA VAL A 45 2.08 -11.18 2.44
C VAL A 45 0.83 -11.39 3.31
N CYS A 46 -0.13 -12.20 2.85
CA CYS A 46 -1.40 -12.45 3.52
C CYS A 46 -1.42 -13.86 4.12
N ALA A 47 -1.98 -14.02 5.32
CA ALA A 47 -2.22 -15.33 5.94
C ALA A 47 -3.38 -16.06 5.22
N GLU A 48 -4.40 -15.28 4.87
CA GLU A 48 -5.57 -15.75 4.15
C GLU A 48 -5.94 -14.75 3.06
N TRP A 49 -6.50 -15.28 1.95
CA TRP A 49 -6.99 -14.46 0.84
C TRP A 49 -8.49 -14.66 0.67
N PRO A 50 -9.34 -13.78 1.27
CA PRO A 50 -10.78 -13.92 1.21
C PRO A 50 -11.32 -13.83 -0.23
N ARG A 51 -12.45 -14.46 -0.51
CA ARG A 51 -13.14 -14.33 -1.81
C ARG A 51 -13.45 -12.87 -2.16
N ALA A 52 -13.81 -12.07 -1.17
CA ALA A 52 -14.01 -10.63 -1.34
C ALA A 52 -12.74 -9.93 -1.87
N ALA A 53 -11.56 -10.28 -1.34
CA ALA A 53 -10.30 -9.74 -1.83
C ALA A 53 -10.02 -10.14 -3.28
N GLU A 54 -10.30 -11.40 -3.66
CA GLU A 54 -10.13 -11.85 -5.04
C GLU A 54 -10.98 -11.04 -6.01
N ARG A 55 -12.28 -10.90 -5.76
CA ARG A 55 -13.21 -10.16 -6.61
C ARG A 55 -12.85 -8.70 -6.76
N LEU A 56 -12.47 -8.05 -5.66
CA LEU A 56 -12.05 -6.66 -5.65
C LEU A 56 -10.72 -6.47 -6.39
N ALA A 57 -9.77 -7.39 -6.21
CA ALA A 57 -8.50 -7.37 -6.91
C ALA A 57 -8.67 -7.60 -8.42
N GLU A 58 -9.52 -8.53 -8.83
CA GLU A 58 -9.84 -8.76 -10.26
C GLU A 58 -10.42 -7.51 -10.93
N ARG A 59 -11.29 -6.78 -10.23
CA ARG A 59 -11.99 -5.62 -10.79
C ARG A 59 -11.16 -4.35 -10.78
N PHE A 60 -10.35 -4.13 -9.75
CA PHE A 60 -9.73 -2.83 -9.47
C PHE A 60 -8.19 -2.83 -9.49
N TRP A 61 -7.54 -3.98 -9.61
CA TRP A 61 -6.09 -4.07 -9.73
C TRP A 61 -5.65 -4.45 -11.15
N PRO A 62 -4.57 -3.82 -11.62
CA PRO A 62 -3.74 -2.78 -11.00
C PRO A 62 -4.51 -1.44 -10.91
N GLY A 63 -4.46 -0.80 -9.71
CA GLY A 63 -5.18 0.46 -9.52
C GLY A 63 -5.19 0.99 -8.08
N PRO A 64 -6.03 2.01 -7.81
CA PRO A 64 -6.01 2.76 -6.55
C PRO A 64 -6.92 2.15 -5.47
N LEU A 65 -6.98 0.82 -5.35
CA LEU A 65 -7.67 0.10 -4.26
C LEU A 65 -6.63 -0.55 -3.35
N THR A 66 -6.71 -0.27 -2.06
CA THR A 66 -5.92 -0.93 -1.00
C THR A 66 -6.84 -1.84 -0.19
N LEU A 67 -6.43 -3.10 -0.02
CA LEU A 67 -7.15 -4.09 0.77
C LEU A 67 -6.41 -4.33 2.09
N VAL A 68 -7.14 -4.32 3.20
CA VAL A 68 -6.64 -4.73 4.51
C VAL A 68 -7.10 -6.16 4.76
N VAL A 69 -6.14 -7.05 4.98
CA VAL A 69 -6.33 -8.49 5.16
C VAL A 69 -5.45 -9.01 6.30
N SER A 70 -5.68 -10.25 6.73
CA SER A 70 -4.83 -10.92 7.73
C SER A 70 -3.39 -11.05 7.21
N SER A 71 -2.42 -10.67 8.05
CA SER A 71 -0.98 -10.70 7.72
C SER A 71 -0.41 -12.10 7.82
N ALA A 72 0.42 -12.51 6.88
CA ALA A 72 1.25 -13.70 7.03
C ALA A 72 2.29 -13.51 8.17
N ASP A 73 2.62 -14.61 8.85
CA ASP A 73 3.52 -14.58 10.03
C ASP A 73 4.94 -14.09 9.73
N HIS A 74 5.40 -14.24 8.50
CA HIS A 74 6.74 -13.79 8.08
C HIS A 74 6.83 -12.28 7.82
N VAL A 75 5.71 -11.54 7.83
CA VAL A 75 5.73 -10.09 7.67
C VAL A 75 6.21 -9.45 8.98
N PRO A 76 7.30 -8.65 8.93
CA PRO A 76 7.90 -8.09 10.15
C PRO A 76 6.93 -7.22 10.96
N ALA A 77 7.05 -7.27 12.28
CA ALA A 77 6.26 -6.45 13.20
C ALA A 77 6.41 -4.94 12.94
N GLN A 78 7.56 -4.50 12.40
CA GLN A 78 7.78 -3.11 11.97
C GLN A 78 6.83 -2.69 10.84
N VAL A 79 6.35 -3.62 10.02
CA VAL A 79 5.36 -3.35 8.96
C VAL A 79 3.95 -3.36 9.53
N THR A 80 3.60 -4.37 10.32
CA THR A 80 2.25 -4.54 10.89
C THR A 80 1.98 -3.68 12.11
N ALA A 81 2.97 -2.96 12.64
CA ALA A 81 2.91 -2.26 13.93
C ALA A 81 2.60 -3.21 15.11
N GLY A 82 3.08 -4.45 15.04
CA GLY A 82 2.76 -5.51 16.00
C GLY A 82 1.34 -6.07 15.89
N GLY A 83 0.55 -5.61 14.93
CA GLY A 83 -0.79 -6.12 14.64
C GLY A 83 -0.77 -7.38 13.78
N ARG A 84 -1.97 -7.84 13.42
CA ARG A 84 -2.21 -9.08 12.63
C ARG A 84 -2.75 -8.80 11.23
N THR A 85 -2.62 -7.57 10.73
CA THR A 85 -3.17 -7.17 9.44
C THR A 85 -2.14 -6.44 8.59
N VAL A 86 -2.28 -6.54 7.27
CA VAL A 86 -1.54 -5.75 6.27
C VAL A 86 -2.50 -5.03 5.35
N ALA A 87 -2.11 -3.83 4.92
CA ALA A 87 -2.77 -3.09 3.87
C ALA A 87 -1.96 -3.25 2.58
N VAL A 88 -2.47 -3.90 1.56
CA VAL A 88 -1.75 -4.22 0.32
C VAL A 88 -2.47 -3.73 -0.92
N ARG A 89 -1.72 -3.33 -1.95
CA ARG A 89 -2.23 -2.85 -3.23
C ARG A 89 -1.32 -3.27 -4.39
N VAL A 90 -1.90 -3.56 -5.55
CA VAL A 90 -1.15 -3.60 -6.83
C VAL A 90 -1.37 -2.26 -7.54
N PRO A 91 -0.36 -1.37 -7.59
CA PRO A 91 -0.52 -0.01 -8.11
C PRO A 91 -0.69 0.01 -9.63
N GLY A 92 -1.43 1.02 -10.14
CA GLY A 92 -1.63 1.24 -11.57
C GLY A 92 -0.34 1.62 -12.31
N LEU A 93 0.62 2.28 -11.65
CA LEU A 93 1.88 2.71 -12.27
C LEU A 93 2.80 1.51 -12.59
N PRO A 94 3.12 1.24 -13.88
CA PRO A 94 3.94 0.08 -14.27
C PRO A 94 5.33 0.09 -13.64
N LEU A 95 5.95 1.27 -13.45
CA LEU A 95 7.26 1.38 -12.81
C LEU A 95 7.23 0.88 -11.37
N ALA A 96 6.20 1.23 -10.58
CA ALA A 96 6.07 0.78 -9.20
C ALA A 96 5.97 -0.75 -9.12
N ARG A 97 5.21 -1.38 -10.05
CA ARG A 97 5.13 -2.83 -10.13
C ARG A 97 6.45 -3.48 -10.53
N ARG A 98 7.17 -2.90 -11.49
CA ARG A 98 8.51 -3.39 -11.88
C ARG A 98 9.51 -3.28 -10.73
N LEU A 99 9.43 -2.24 -9.90
CA LEU A 99 10.27 -2.13 -8.69
C LEU A 99 9.97 -3.26 -7.70
N CYS A 100 8.69 -3.57 -7.45
CA CYS A 100 8.30 -4.69 -6.60
C CYS A 100 8.80 -6.03 -7.17
N ALA A 101 8.65 -6.25 -8.47
CA ALA A 101 9.14 -7.46 -9.13
C ALA A 101 10.67 -7.59 -9.03
N ALA A 102 11.41 -6.51 -9.30
CA ALA A 102 12.88 -6.50 -9.22
C ALA A 102 13.39 -6.66 -7.78
N ALA A 103 12.66 -6.17 -6.78
CA ALA A 103 12.98 -6.36 -5.37
C ALA A 103 12.67 -7.79 -4.86
N GLY A 104 11.99 -8.60 -5.66
CA GLY A 104 11.61 -9.97 -5.30
C GLY A 104 10.54 -10.07 -4.21
N GLY A 105 9.83 -8.98 -3.88
CA GLY A 105 8.82 -8.97 -2.84
C GLY A 105 8.04 -7.64 -2.76
N ALA A 106 6.98 -7.65 -1.95
CA ALA A 106 6.21 -6.43 -1.71
C ALA A 106 7.08 -5.34 -1.07
N LEU A 107 6.81 -4.09 -1.44
CA LEU A 107 7.48 -2.93 -0.88
C LEU A 107 6.56 -2.20 0.10
N VAL A 108 7.09 -1.76 1.23
CA VAL A 108 6.49 -0.67 2.01
C VAL A 108 6.31 0.53 1.09
N SER A 109 5.15 1.18 1.15
CA SER A 109 4.83 2.31 0.29
C SER A 109 3.95 3.30 1.05
N THR A 110 4.57 4.19 1.80
CA THR A 110 3.89 5.29 2.48
C THR A 110 4.15 6.60 1.76
N SER A 111 3.27 7.59 1.86
CA SER A 111 3.52 8.91 1.24
C SER A 111 4.85 9.51 1.69
N ALA A 112 5.57 10.16 0.77
CA ALA A 112 6.93 10.67 0.98
C ALA A 112 6.94 12.06 1.68
N ASN A 113 6.18 12.20 2.78
CA ASN A 113 6.10 13.38 3.64
C ASN A 113 6.38 13.02 5.09
N LEU A 114 6.73 13.99 5.92
CA LEU A 114 6.67 13.85 7.38
C LEU A 114 5.21 13.57 7.79
N SER A 115 5.02 12.84 8.90
CA SER A 115 3.68 12.57 9.42
C SER A 115 2.92 13.89 9.63
N ASP A 116 1.65 13.88 9.27
CA ASP A 116 0.71 15.02 9.37
C ASP A 116 1.03 16.24 8.46
N ALA A 117 2.11 16.21 7.67
CA ALA A 117 2.37 17.18 6.61
C ALA A 117 1.62 16.80 5.31
N PRO A 118 1.34 17.75 4.41
CA PRO A 118 0.74 17.42 3.11
C PRO A 118 1.68 16.54 2.27
N PRO A 119 1.13 15.59 1.49
CA PRO A 119 1.95 14.73 0.64
C PRO A 119 2.53 15.52 -0.54
N PRO A 120 3.82 15.30 -0.90
CA PRO A 120 4.47 15.98 -2.00
C PRO A 120 3.88 15.52 -3.34
N VAL A 121 3.80 16.46 -4.28
CA VAL A 121 3.32 16.21 -5.65
C VAL A 121 4.45 16.11 -6.67
N THR A 122 5.66 16.55 -6.32
CA THR A 122 6.86 16.43 -7.16
C THR A 122 7.92 15.56 -6.51
N CYS A 123 8.86 15.05 -7.32
CA CYS A 123 10.02 14.32 -6.81
C CYS A 123 10.93 15.23 -5.96
N ALA A 124 11.12 16.47 -6.35
CA ALA A 124 11.93 17.44 -5.61
C ALA A 124 11.39 17.65 -4.19
N ASP A 125 10.08 17.92 -4.05
CA ASP A 125 9.44 18.08 -2.73
C ASP A 125 9.54 16.79 -1.89
N ALA A 126 9.42 15.62 -2.51
CA ALA A 126 9.57 14.35 -1.82
C ALA A 126 11.01 14.13 -1.31
N VAL A 127 12.00 14.48 -2.11
CA VAL A 127 13.42 14.42 -1.72
C VAL A 127 13.73 15.42 -0.60
N GLU A 128 13.20 16.64 -0.67
CA GLU A 128 13.35 17.63 0.39
C GLU A 128 12.74 17.12 1.71
N ALA A 129 11.53 16.55 1.65
CA ALA A 129 10.83 16.13 2.85
C ALA A 129 11.45 14.89 3.54
N VAL A 130 11.90 13.88 2.79
CA VAL A 130 12.34 12.57 3.35
C VAL A 130 13.55 11.97 2.63
N GLY A 131 14.16 12.69 1.68
CA GLY A 131 15.20 12.15 0.79
C GLY A 131 16.47 11.71 1.49
N GLY A 132 16.82 12.31 2.63
CA GLY A 132 17.98 11.91 3.43
C GLY A 132 17.93 10.46 3.94
N ALA A 133 16.76 9.80 3.91
CA ALA A 133 16.57 8.40 4.28
C ALA A 133 16.56 7.44 3.08
N ALA A 134 16.48 7.97 1.85
CA ALA A 134 16.37 7.18 0.63
C ALA A 134 17.73 7.03 -0.08
N ALA A 135 18.04 5.83 -0.56
CA ALA A 135 19.23 5.59 -1.38
C ALA A 135 19.03 5.98 -2.85
N LEU A 136 17.78 6.04 -3.30
CA LEU A 136 17.39 6.33 -4.69
C LEU A 136 16.06 7.08 -4.71
N ALA A 137 15.97 8.10 -5.56
CA ALA A 137 14.71 8.75 -5.92
C ALA A 137 14.44 8.55 -7.41
N LEU A 138 13.20 8.20 -7.76
CA LEU A 138 12.77 7.99 -9.14
C LEU A 138 11.69 9.04 -9.47
N ASP A 139 12.03 9.93 -10.38
CA ASP A 139 11.09 10.92 -10.89
C ASP A 139 10.30 10.34 -12.07
N VAL A 140 8.98 10.40 -11.98
CA VAL A 140 8.03 9.96 -13.02
C VAL A 140 7.02 11.06 -13.38
N GLY A 141 7.39 12.30 -13.10
CA GLY A 141 6.51 13.45 -13.23
C GLY A 141 5.57 13.65 -12.04
N PRO A 142 4.68 14.63 -12.09
CA PRO A 142 3.85 15.02 -10.96
C PRO A 142 2.89 13.92 -10.52
N GLY A 143 2.77 13.74 -9.22
CA GLY A 143 1.82 12.82 -8.58
C GLY A 143 0.39 13.33 -8.70
N ARG A 144 -0.56 12.42 -8.52
CA ARG A 144 -2.00 12.76 -8.42
C ARG A 144 -2.38 12.84 -6.95
N PRO A 145 -3.00 13.93 -6.46
CA PRO A 145 -3.26 14.13 -5.03
C PRO A 145 -4.46 13.32 -4.50
N VAL A 146 -4.97 12.34 -5.26
CA VAL A 146 -6.09 11.50 -4.84
C VAL A 146 -5.55 10.19 -4.25
N PRO A 147 -5.77 9.90 -2.95
CA PRO A 147 -5.31 8.67 -2.32
C PRO A 147 -6.10 7.45 -2.81
N SER A 148 -5.57 6.24 -2.54
CA SER A 148 -6.32 5.00 -2.77
C SER A 148 -7.49 4.88 -1.80
N THR A 149 -8.58 4.26 -2.26
CA THR A 149 -9.65 3.77 -1.39
C THR A 149 -9.12 2.60 -0.57
N VAL A 150 -9.43 2.55 0.74
CA VAL A 150 -8.97 1.49 1.65
C VAL A 150 -10.17 0.73 2.19
N VAL A 151 -10.18 -0.58 1.96
CA VAL A 151 -11.24 -1.49 2.38
C VAL A 151 -10.69 -2.54 3.33
N ASP A 152 -11.30 -2.68 4.50
CA ASP A 152 -11.00 -3.72 5.48
C ASP A 152 -11.83 -4.97 5.17
N LEU A 153 -11.15 -6.09 5.03
CA LEU A 153 -11.72 -7.42 4.74
C LEU A 153 -11.38 -8.44 5.85
N THR A 154 -11.00 -7.95 7.04
CA THR A 154 -10.63 -8.81 8.18
C THR A 154 -11.82 -9.30 9.00
N ALA A 155 -13.00 -8.75 8.76
CA ALA A 155 -14.28 -9.16 9.34
C ALA A 155 -15.20 -9.71 8.24
N ASP A 156 -16.29 -10.36 8.65
CA ASP A 156 -17.29 -10.93 7.73
C ASP A 156 -17.90 -9.87 6.80
N GLU A 157 -18.11 -8.66 7.33
CA GLU A 157 -18.59 -7.53 6.55
C GLU A 157 -17.45 -6.58 6.16
N PRO A 158 -17.26 -6.31 4.85
CA PRO A 158 -16.28 -5.34 4.37
C PRO A 158 -16.57 -3.92 4.88
N ARG A 159 -15.52 -3.21 5.32
CA ARG A 159 -15.63 -1.85 5.85
C ARG A 159 -14.77 -0.87 5.08
N LEU A 160 -15.33 0.30 4.78
CA LEU A 160 -14.58 1.42 4.23
C LEU A 160 -13.76 2.09 5.34
N LEU A 161 -12.42 1.99 5.28
CA LEU A 161 -11.53 2.68 6.21
C LEU A 161 -11.12 4.08 5.73
N ARG A 162 -11.04 4.26 4.40
CA ARG A 162 -10.73 5.55 3.79
C ARG A 162 -11.37 5.67 2.43
N ALA A 163 -12.11 6.74 2.19
CA ALA A 163 -12.54 7.11 0.86
C ALA A 163 -11.35 7.60 0.01
N GLY A 164 -11.34 7.26 -1.27
CA GLY A 164 -10.28 7.60 -2.22
C GLY A 164 -10.78 7.57 -3.66
N ALA A 165 -9.91 7.22 -4.60
CA ALA A 165 -10.20 7.29 -6.03
C ALA A 165 -11.31 6.34 -6.53
N ILE A 166 -11.63 5.29 -5.77
CA ILE A 166 -12.75 4.38 -6.11
C ILE A 166 -13.91 4.68 -5.15
N ALA A 167 -15.09 4.94 -5.72
CA ALA A 167 -16.28 5.22 -4.92
C ALA A 167 -16.73 3.96 -4.15
N TRP A 168 -17.22 4.16 -2.93
CA TRP A 168 -17.70 3.04 -2.09
C TRP A 168 -18.85 2.25 -2.73
N PRO A 169 -19.84 2.88 -3.40
CA PRO A 169 -20.87 2.13 -4.12
C PRO A 169 -20.33 1.17 -5.19
N ASP A 170 -19.23 1.54 -5.88
CA ASP A 170 -18.60 0.67 -6.88
C ASP A 170 -17.96 -0.55 -6.23
N VAL A 171 -17.36 -0.38 -5.04
CA VAL A 171 -16.82 -1.49 -4.25
C VAL A 171 -17.96 -2.43 -3.82
N LEU A 172 -19.05 -1.89 -3.28
CA LEU A 172 -20.22 -2.67 -2.87
C LEU A 172 -20.85 -3.42 -4.05
N ALA A 173 -20.95 -2.79 -5.21
CA ALA A 173 -21.51 -3.44 -6.41
C ALA A 173 -20.73 -4.70 -6.78
N VAL A 174 -19.39 -4.70 -6.66
CA VAL A 174 -18.56 -5.89 -6.90
C VAL A 174 -18.80 -6.95 -5.81
N LEU A 175 -18.93 -6.54 -4.56
CA LEU A 175 -19.12 -7.47 -3.43
C LEU A 175 -20.50 -8.12 -3.43
N LEU A 176 -21.54 -7.44 -3.90
CA LEU A 176 -22.92 -7.92 -3.96
C LEU A 176 -23.24 -8.79 -5.20
N GLN A 177 -22.41 -8.75 -6.23
CA GLN A 177 -22.58 -9.63 -7.38
C GLN A 177 -22.41 -11.08 -6.90
N SER A 178 -23.50 -11.80 -6.68
CA SER A 178 -23.51 -13.24 -6.42
C SER A 178 -22.86 -13.98 -7.60
N ASN A 179 -22.08 -15.02 -7.33
CA ASN A 179 -21.67 -15.96 -8.38
C ASN A 179 -22.92 -16.52 -9.05
N ALA A 180 -23.20 -16.06 -10.30
CA ALA A 180 -24.09 -16.77 -11.17
C ALA A 180 -23.38 -18.04 -11.69
#